data_a4c8d7a470c62b0c5fa757a4560dd353
#
_entry.id   a4c8d7a470c62b0c5fa757a4560dd353
#
_cell.length_a   1.000
_cell.length_b   1.000
_cell.length_c   1.000
_cell.angle_alpha   90.00
_cell.angle_beta   90.00
_cell.angle_gamma   90.00
#
_symmetry.space_group_name_H-M   'P 1'
#
loop_
_entity.id
_entity.type
_entity.pdbx_description
1 polymer ?
#
loop_
_entity_poly.entity_id
_entity_poly.type
_entity_poly.pdbx_seq_one_letter_code
_entity_poly.pdbx_strand_id
1 'polypeptide(L)'
;IAENNQRASWEDLRRGVNGIVNKVNVDNLAALLPELFALNLIRGRGLLCQSIVRAQMAAPDLGPIFAATVAIINTKLPALGLLLLGRVLKRLRRALKRSDTKTSSGLAQFLAHLINQKVAHEILGLQFILLLLNDQGDSLPPSDTNIETAASFLTACGHLLLQVAPQGVHLVPVIG
;
A
#
# COMPACT_ATOMS: atom_id res chain seq x y z
N ILE A 1 -28.27 -26.05 4.29
CA ILE A 1 -29.00 -24.79 3.95
C ILE A 1 -28.15 -23.59 4.45
N ALA A 2 -27.66 -23.57 5.70
CA ALA A 2 -26.91 -22.46 6.26
C ALA A 2 -25.56 -22.21 5.55
N GLU A 3 -24.80 -23.26 5.21
CA GLU A 3 -23.53 -23.15 4.49
C GLU A 3 -23.70 -22.60 3.07
N ASN A 4 -24.76 -22.99 2.36
CA ASN A 4 -25.03 -22.48 1.02
C ASN A 4 -25.38 -20.98 1.06
N ASN A 5 -26.12 -20.53 2.08
CA ASN A 5 -26.43 -19.12 2.28
C ASN A 5 -25.18 -18.30 2.64
N GLN A 6 -24.25 -18.87 3.41
CA GLN A 6 -22.98 -18.22 3.74
C GLN A 6 -22.09 -18.07 2.51
N ARG A 7 -21.99 -19.11 1.67
CA ARG A 7 -21.22 -19.06 0.41
C ARG A 7 -21.81 -18.05 -0.56
N ALA A 8 -23.12 -18.05 -0.76
CA ALA A 8 -23.79 -17.07 -1.62
C ALA A 8 -23.54 -15.64 -1.14
N SER A 9 -23.75 -15.36 0.14
CA SER A 9 -23.48 -14.05 0.75
C SER A 9 -22.00 -13.63 0.64
N TRP A 10 -21.05 -14.56 0.70
CA TRP A 10 -19.64 -14.29 0.51
C TRP A 10 -19.29 -13.96 -0.94
N GLU A 11 -19.86 -14.68 -1.90
CA GLU A 11 -19.65 -14.43 -3.33
C GLU A 11 -20.29 -13.10 -3.76
N ASP A 12 -21.42 -12.71 -3.19
CA ASP A 12 -22.03 -11.41 -3.43
C ASP A 12 -21.16 -10.27 -2.90
N LEU A 13 -20.64 -10.40 -1.68
CA LEU A 13 -19.70 -9.45 -1.10
C LEU A 13 -18.44 -9.34 -1.96
N ARG A 14 -17.89 -10.46 -2.41
CA ARG A 14 -16.70 -10.50 -3.26
C ARG A 14 -16.95 -9.83 -4.61
N ARG A 15 -18.10 -10.08 -5.25
CA ARG A 15 -18.48 -9.41 -6.50
C ARG A 15 -18.67 -7.92 -6.31
N GLY A 16 -19.33 -7.50 -5.23
CA GLY A 16 -19.53 -6.09 -4.91
C GLY A 16 -18.22 -5.36 -4.70
N VAL A 17 -17.34 -5.89 -3.83
CA VAL A 17 -16.01 -5.29 -3.57
C VAL A 17 -15.17 -5.19 -4.85
N ASN A 18 -15.05 -6.28 -5.61
CA ASN A 18 -14.25 -6.27 -6.85
C ASN A 18 -14.86 -5.34 -7.90
N GLY A 19 -16.19 -5.33 -8.03
CA GLY A 19 -16.89 -4.46 -8.98
C GLY A 19 -16.65 -2.98 -8.71
N ILE A 20 -16.69 -2.57 -7.43
CA ILE A 20 -16.43 -1.19 -7.04
C ILE A 20 -14.96 -0.85 -7.24
N VAL A 21 -14.02 -1.64 -6.70
CA VAL A 21 -12.57 -1.36 -6.79
C VAL A 21 -12.10 -1.27 -8.24
N ASN A 22 -12.61 -2.11 -9.14
CA ASN A 22 -12.25 -2.07 -10.56
C ASN A 22 -12.80 -0.86 -11.33
N LYS A 23 -13.80 -0.17 -10.77
CA LYS A 23 -14.39 1.03 -11.40
C LYS A 23 -13.79 2.33 -10.87
N VAL A 24 -13.04 2.29 -9.77
CA VAL A 24 -12.49 3.49 -9.12
C VAL A 24 -11.59 4.26 -10.07
N ASN A 25 -11.90 5.55 -10.23
CA ASN A 25 -11.08 6.54 -10.92
C ASN A 25 -11.24 7.91 -10.24
N VAL A 26 -10.56 8.94 -10.78
CA VAL A 26 -10.59 10.31 -10.23
C VAL A 26 -12.02 10.86 -10.16
N ASP A 27 -12.80 10.64 -11.22
CA ASP A 27 -14.08 11.31 -11.42
C ASP A 27 -15.21 10.68 -10.61
N ASN A 28 -15.09 9.38 -10.31
CA ASN A 28 -16.19 8.61 -9.70
C ASN A 28 -15.96 8.19 -8.25
N LEU A 29 -14.78 8.44 -7.69
CA LEU A 29 -14.44 8.00 -6.32
C LEU A 29 -15.50 8.47 -5.30
N ALA A 30 -15.90 9.74 -5.36
CA ALA A 30 -16.88 10.29 -4.43
C ALA A 30 -18.24 9.58 -4.50
N ALA A 31 -18.67 9.20 -5.70
CA ALA A 31 -19.92 8.48 -5.92
C ALA A 31 -19.86 7.01 -5.48
N LEU A 32 -18.69 6.35 -5.64
CA LEU A 32 -18.52 4.93 -5.30
C LEU A 32 -18.30 4.67 -3.80
N LEU A 33 -17.83 5.67 -3.05
CA LEU A 33 -17.59 5.52 -1.60
C LEU A 33 -18.84 5.12 -0.81
N PRO A 34 -20.02 5.75 -1.00
CA PRO A 34 -21.23 5.31 -0.33
C PRO A 34 -21.62 3.86 -0.65
N GLU A 35 -21.47 3.44 -1.91
CA GLU A 35 -21.72 2.05 -2.32
C GLU A 35 -20.76 1.08 -1.63
N LEU A 36 -19.49 1.46 -1.53
CA LEU A 36 -18.48 0.67 -0.84
C LEU A 36 -18.77 0.54 0.65
N PHE A 37 -19.18 1.63 1.31
CA PHE A 37 -19.55 1.61 2.73
C PHE A 37 -20.89 0.88 3.02
N ALA A 38 -21.74 0.71 2.03
CA ALA A 38 -22.95 -0.11 2.16
C ALA A 38 -22.62 -1.62 2.23
N LEU A 39 -21.43 -2.02 1.76
CA LEU A 39 -20.97 -3.40 1.89
C LEU A 39 -20.49 -3.71 3.32
N ASN A 40 -20.59 -4.97 3.74
CA ASN A 40 -20.04 -5.41 5.02
C ASN A 40 -18.51 -5.47 4.98
N LEU A 41 -17.86 -4.32 5.10
CA LEU A 41 -16.40 -4.19 5.03
C LEU A 41 -15.69 -4.83 6.24
N ILE A 42 -16.35 -4.99 7.37
CA ILE A 42 -15.77 -5.67 8.53
C ILE A 42 -15.52 -7.14 8.18
N ARG A 43 -16.51 -7.81 7.59
CA ARG A 43 -16.39 -9.18 7.09
C ARG A 43 -15.49 -9.24 5.86
N GLY A 44 -15.62 -8.28 4.93
CA GLY A 44 -14.90 -8.20 3.66
C GLY A 44 -13.52 -7.56 3.72
N ARG A 45 -13.00 -7.18 4.90
CA ARG A 45 -11.72 -6.45 5.02
C ARG A 45 -10.57 -7.10 4.28
N GLY A 46 -10.48 -8.43 4.34
CA GLY A 46 -9.45 -9.20 3.65
C GLY A 46 -9.60 -9.17 2.13
N LEU A 47 -10.85 -9.25 1.63
CA LEU A 47 -11.17 -9.15 0.21
C LEU A 47 -10.84 -7.76 -0.33
N LEU A 48 -11.25 -6.72 0.37
CA LEU A 48 -11.02 -5.34 -0.04
C LEU A 48 -9.51 -5.03 -0.14
N CYS A 49 -8.73 -5.39 0.88
CA CYS A 49 -7.27 -5.23 0.82
C CYS A 49 -6.65 -5.97 -0.37
N GLN A 50 -7.10 -7.20 -0.63
CA GLN A 50 -6.59 -7.99 -1.76
C GLN A 50 -6.98 -7.38 -3.10
N SER A 51 -8.22 -6.91 -3.24
CA SER A 51 -8.72 -6.28 -4.45
C SER A 51 -7.96 -4.99 -4.76
N ILE A 52 -7.78 -4.10 -3.76
CA ILE A 52 -7.03 -2.85 -3.92
C ILE A 52 -5.59 -3.12 -4.34
N VAL A 53 -4.86 -4.02 -3.65
CA VAL A 53 -3.47 -4.33 -4.02
C VAL A 53 -3.38 -4.92 -5.42
N ARG A 54 -4.34 -5.75 -5.84
CA ARG A 54 -4.39 -6.31 -7.18
C ARG A 54 -4.66 -5.24 -8.23
N ALA A 55 -5.66 -4.39 -8.00
CA ALA A 55 -6.04 -3.32 -8.91
C ALA A 55 -4.89 -2.30 -9.10
N GLN A 56 -4.25 -1.89 -8.01
CA GLN A 56 -3.10 -1.00 -8.05
C GLN A 56 -1.93 -1.61 -8.84
N MET A 57 -1.64 -2.90 -8.68
CA MET A 57 -0.58 -3.57 -9.43
C MET A 57 -0.92 -3.71 -10.93
N ALA A 58 -2.20 -3.77 -11.28
CA ALA A 58 -2.65 -3.81 -12.68
C ALA A 58 -2.67 -2.42 -13.34
N ALA A 59 -2.91 -1.36 -12.56
CA ALA A 59 -2.98 0.03 -13.01
C ALA A 59 -2.20 0.93 -12.04
N PRO A 60 -0.84 0.94 -12.11
CA PRO A 60 0.00 1.72 -11.18
C PRO A 60 -0.29 3.22 -11.21
N ASP A 61 -0.68 3.76 -12.35
CA ASP A 61 -1.02 5.18 -12.53
C ASP A 61 -2.20 5.62 -11.67
N LEU A 62 -3.08 4.68 -11.29
CA LEU A 62 -4.18 4.92 -10.35
C LEU A 62 -3.77 4.73 -8.88
N GLY A 63 -2.49 4.47 -8.61
CA GLY A 63 -1.95 4.30 -7.25
C GLY A 63 -2.35 5.40 -6.27
N PRO A 64 -2.24 6.71 -6.62
CA PRO A 64 -2.67 7.81 -5.76
C PRO A 64 -4.16 7.73 -5.39
N ILE A 65 -5.01 7.32 -6.32
CA ILE A 65 -6.47 7.23 -6.14
C ILE A 65 -6.82 6.06 -5.22
N PHE A 66 -6.17 4.91 -5.41
CA PHE A 66 -6.32 3.78 -4.50
C PHE A 66 -5.84 4.12 -3.09
N ALA A 67 -4.73 4.85 -2.95
CA ALA A 67 -4.24 5.31 -1.65
C ALA A 67 -5.22 6.30 -0.99
N ALA A 68 -5.80 7.23 -1.75
CA ALA A 68 -6.84 8.14 -1.27
C ALA A 68 -8.10 7.38 -0.81
N THR A 69 -8.52 6.38 -1.60
CA THR A 69 -9.63 5.48 -1.23
C THR A 69 -9.36 4.82 0.13
N VAL A 70 -8.15 4.27 0.30
CA VAL A 70 -7.74 3.65 1.58
C VAL A 70 -7.72 4.66 2.71
N ALA A 71 -7.23 5.88 2.49
CA ALA A 71 -7.21 6.93 3.49
C ALA A 71 -8.62 7.27 4.00
N ILE A 72 -9.58 7.42 3.09
CA ILE A 72 -10.99 7.67 3.45
C ILE A 72 -11.58 6.50 4.24
N ILE A 73 -11.32 5.27 3.82
CA ILE A 73 -11.80 4.09 4.55
C ILE A 73 -11.13 4.01 5.93
N ASN A 74 -9.85 4.34 6.02
CA ASN A 74 -9.06 4.29 7.25
C ASN A 74 -9.60 5.25 8.33
N THR A 75 -10.23 6.36 7.95
CA THR A 75 -10.86 7.28 8.91
C THR A 75 -12.00 6.62 9.70
N LYS A 76 -12.70 5.66 9.08
CA LYS A 76 -13.83 4.93 9.69
C LYS A 76 -13.44 3.53 10.19
N LEU A 77 -12.47 2.91 9.55
CA LEU A 77 -12.04 1.53 9.80
C LEU A 77 -10.49 1.43 9.87
N PRO A 78 -9.84 1.95 10.95
CA PRO A 78 -8.37 1.98 11.05
C PRO A 78 -7.71 0.60 10.94
N ALA A 79 -8.38 -0.44 11.42
CA ALA A 79 -7.90 -1.82 11.32
C ALA A 79 -7.71 -2.28 9.85
N LEU A 80 -8.43 -1.68 8.89
CA LEU A 80 -8.30 -2.00 7.48
C LEU A 80 -7.00 -1.42 6.89
N GLY A 81 -6.67 -0.17 7.23
CA GLY A 81 -5.41 0.45 6.82
C GLY A 81 -4.19 -0.33 7.32
N LEU A 82 -4.19 -0.73 8.59
CA LEU A 82 -3.14 -1.57 9.17
C LEU A 82 -3.03 -2.93 8.47
N LEU A 83 -4.16 -3.58 8.18
CA LEU A 83 -4.18 -4.86 7.47
C LEU A 83 -3.63 -4.73 6.05
N LEU A 84 -4.03 -3.67 5.32
CA LEU A 84 -3.53 -3.40 3.98
C LEU A 84 -2.03 -3.17 4.00
N LEU A 85 -1.55 -2.29 4.87
CA LEU A 85 -0.14 -1.95 5.01
C LEU A 85 0.69 -3.20 5.30
N GLY A 86 0.26 -4.04 6.25
CA GLY A 86 0.93 -5.30 6.56
C GLY A 86 1.01 -6.26 5.36
N ARG A 87 -0.03 -6.29 4.51
CA ARG A 87 -0.04 -7.10 3.28
C ARG A 87 0.89 -6.54 2.21
N VAL A 88 0.89 -5.23 2.01
CA VAL A 88 1.81 -4.55 1.08
C VAL A 88 3.25 -4.84 1.48
N LEU A 89 3.63 -4.61 2.75
CA LEU A 89 4.98 -4.84 3.24
C LEU A 89 5.42 -6.31 3.12
N LYS A 90 4.54 -7.27 3.48
CA LYS A 90 4.84 -8.70 3.31
C LYS A 90 5.07 -9.08 1.85
N ARG A 91 4.26 -8.55 0.94
CA ARG A 91 4.39 -8.82 -0.49
C ARG A 91 5.65 -8.16 -1.07
N LEU A 92 5.92 -6.92 -0.66
CA LEU A 92 7.12 -6.16 -1.03
C LEU A 92 8.40 -6.90 -0.60
N ARG A 93 8.47 -7.33 0.66
CA ARG A 93 9.59 -8.14 1.17
C ARG A 93 9.80 -9.43 0.36
N ARG A 94 8.73 -10.09 -0.06
CA ARG A 94 8.85 -11.31 -0.91
C ARG A 94 9.35 -10.98 -2.31
N ALA A 95 8.92 -9.86 -2.90
CA ALA A 95 9.36 -9.41 -4.20
C ALA A 95 10.86 -9.07 -4.19
N LEU A 96 11.33 -8.31 -3.18
CA LEU A 96 12.74 -7.98 -2.99
C LEU A 96 13.59 -9.25 -2.86
N LYS A 97 13.19 -10.21 -2.02
CA LYS A 97 13.90 -11.50 -1.88
C LYS A 97 13.99 -12.34 -3.15
N ARG A 98 13.11 -12.11 -4.12
CA ARG A 98 13.10 -12.81 -5.42
C ARG A 98 13.73 -11.99 -6.53
N SER A 99 14.23 -10.79 -6.22
CA SER A 99 14.71 -9.82 -7.20
C SER A 99 13.67 -9.51 -8.29
N ASP A 100 12.37 -9.52 -7.91
CA ASP A 100 11.26 -9.15 -8.79
C ASP A 100 11.09 -7.63 -8.77
N THR A 101 11.90 -6.95 -9.57
CA THR A 101 11.97 -5.48 -9.65
C THR A 101 10.63 -4.86 -10.03
N LYS A 102 9.89 -5.47 -10.96
CA LYS A 102 8.59 -4.94 -11.38
C LYS A 102 7.58 -4.92 -10.23
N THR A 103 7.48 -6.02 -9.49
CA THR A 103 6.56 -6.11 -8.35
C THR A 103 7.03 -5.25 -7.19
N SER A 104 8.33 -5.21 -6.89
CA SER A 104 8.88 -4.41 -5.79
C SER A 104 8.71 -2.92 -6.04
N SER A 105 9.03 -2.42 -7.25
CA SER A 105 8.86 -1.01 -7.61
C SER A 105 7.40 -0.57 -7.57
N GLY A 106 6.48 -1.36 -8.12
CA GLY A 106 5.05 -1.03 -8.09
C GLY A 106 4.46 -1.01 -6.68
N LEU A 107 4.87 -1.94 -5.81
CA LEU A 107 4.44 -1.94 -4.40
C LEU A 107 5.10 -0.83 -3.58
N ALA A 108 6.35 -0.46 -3.90
CA ALA A 108 7.04 0.65 -3.27
C ALA A 108 6.38 1.99 -3.61
N GLN A 109 6.01 2.21 -4.88
CA GLN A 109 5.22 3.38 -5.27
C GLN A 109 3.89 3.44 -4.52
N PHE A 110 3.20 2.31 -4.39
CA PHE A 110 1.94 2.28 -3.65
C PHE A 110 2.15 2.58 -2.15
N LEU A 111 3.20 2.05 -1.54
CA LEU A 111 3.59 2.40 -0.17
C LEU A 111 3.84 3.91 -0.03
N ALA A 112 4.55 4.51 -1.00
CA ALA A 112 4.80 5.94 -1.05
C ALA A 112 3.49 6.76 -1.09
N HIS A 113 2.52 6.33 -1.93
CA HIS A 113 1.21 6.98 -1.98
C HIS A 113 0.41 6.81 -0.68
N LEU A 114 0.52 5.66 0.01
CA LEU A 114 -0.10 5.47 1.33
C LEU A 114 0.51 6.40 2.40
N ILE A 115 1.82 6.68 2.31
CA ILE A 115 2.50 7.66 3.17
C ILE A 115 2.03 9.08 2.83
N ASN A 116 1.97 9.44 1.56
CA ASN A 116 1.47 10.75 1.11
C ASN A 116 0.03 11.01 1.60
N GLN A 117 -0.80 9.97 1.68
CA GLN A 117 -2.18 10.04 2.18
C GLN A 117 -2.29 9.86 3.71
N LYS A 118 -1.17 9.84 4.44
CA LYS A 118 -1.14 9.68 5.92
C LYS A 118 -1.77 8.38 6.43
N VAL A 119 -1.89 7.36 5.58
CA VAL A 119 -2.27 6.00 6.00
C VAL A 119 -1.10 5.31 6.70
N ALA A 120 0.12 5.61 6.28
CA ALA A 120 1.36 5.17 6.91
C ALA A 120 2.19 6.39 7.33
N HIS A 121 2.95 6.25 8.40
CA HIS A 121 3.79 7.32 8.94
C HIS A 121 5.08 7.47 8.11
N GLU A 122 5.60 8.68 7.99
CA GLU A 122 6.81 9.02 7.23
C GLU A 122 8.05 8.25 7.69
N ILE A 123 8.15 7.96 8.97
CA ILE A 123 9.24 7.16 9.56
C ILE A 123 9.36 5.79 8.88
N LEU A 124 8.22 5.17 8.52
CA LEU A 124 8.22 3.91 7.78
C LEU A 124 8.93 4.05 6.42
N GLY A 125 8.72 5.19 5.75
CA GLY A 125 9.40 5.49 4.48
C GLY A 125 10.90 5.60 4.63
N LEU A 126 11.37 6.32 5.67
CA LEU A 126 12.80 6.43 5.97
C LEU A 126 13.42 5.07 6.32
N GLN A 127 12.76 4.28 7.16
CA GLN A 127 13.20 2.93 7.50
C GLN A 127 13.24 2.02 6.27
N PHE A 128 12.28 2.16 5.35
CA PHE A 128 12.25 1.40 4.12
C PHE A 128 13.43 1.72 3.20
N ILE A 129 13.76 3.00 3.03
CA ILE A 129 14.94 3.42 2.25
C ILE A 129 16.22 2.87 2.88
N LEU A 130 16.39 3.03 4.19
CA LEU A 130 17.54 2.48 4.89
C LEU A 130 17.69 0.97 4.69
N LEU A 131 16.57 0.23 4.76
CA LEU A 131 16.57 -1.20 4.50
C LEU A 131 17.03 -1.54 3.07
N LEU A 132 16.60 -0.77 2.06
CA LEU A 132 16.99 -1.02 0.67
C LEU A 132 18.47 -0.71 0.43
N LEU A 133 18.99 0.33 1.05
CA LEU A 133 20.37 0.77 0.85
C LEU A 133 21.40 -0.07 1.63
N ASN A 134 20.99 -0.67 2.77
CA ASN A 134 21.88 -1.43 3.66
C ASN A 134 21.63 -2.95 3.62
N ASP A 135 20.93 -3.47 2.59
CA ASP A 135 20.54 -4.88 2.51
C ASP A 135 21.73 -5.85 2.49
N GLN A 136 22.88 -5.43 1.99
CA GLN A 136 24.08 -6.27 1.86
C GLN A 136 25.16 -5.94 2.91
N GLY A 137 24.84 -5.08 3.89
CA GLY A 137 25.78 -4.59 4.88
C GLY A 137 26.69 -3.47 4.34
N ASP A 138 27.45 -2.83 5.21
CA ASP A 138 28.23 -1.62 4.91
C ASP A 138 29.35 -1.82 3.87
N SER A 139 29.65 -3.05 3.50
CA SER A 139 30.80 -3.38 2.63
C SER A 139 30.45 -3.60 1.16
N LEU A 140 29.15 -3.74 0.81
CA LEU A 140 28.72 -4.02 -0.55
C LEU A 140 27.66 -3.01 -1.01
N PRO A 141 27.67 -2.63 -2.31
CA PRO A 141 26.65 -1.75 -2.84
C PRO A 141 25.27 -2.45 -2.81
N PRO A 142 24.17 -1.67 -2.70
CA PRO A 142 22.83 -2.23 -2.82
C PRO A 142 22.61 -2.95 -4.15
N SER A 143 21.73 -3.96 -4.17
CA SER A 143 21.38 -4.65 -5.42
C SER A 143 20.66 -3.71 -6.40
N ASP A 144 20.75 -3.98 -7.71
CA ASP A 144 20.09 -3.18 -8.75
C ASP A 144 18.57 -3.11 -8.50
N THR A 145 17.96 -4.22 -8.08
CA THR A 145 16.53 -4.26 -7.69
C THR A 145 16.22 -3.31 -6.53
N ASN A 146 17.09 -3.22 -5.55
CA ASN A 146 16.91 -2.31 -4.41
C ASN A 146 17.06 -0.85 -4.84
N ILE A 147 18.03 -0.55 -5.71
CA ILE A 147 18.23 0.80 -6.25
C ILE A 147 17.01 1.25 -7.06
N GLU A 148 16.53 0.44 -7.99
CA GLU A 148 15.34 0.76 -8.78
C GLU A 148 14.09 0.90 -7.93
N THR A 149 13.92 0.03 -6.92
CA THR A 149 12.82 0.11 -5.97
C THR A 149 12.87 1.39 -5.14
N ALA A 150 14.07 1.78 -4.65
CA ALA A 150 14.28 3.03 -3.92
C ALA A 150 14.01 4.26 -4.80
N ALA A 151 14.47 4.26 -6.04
CA ALA A 151 14.21 5.33 -7.01
C ALA A 151 12.70 5.50 -7.26
N SER A 152 11.99 4.39 -7.52
CA SER A 152 10.53 4.39 -7.71
C SER A 152 9.78 4.92 -6.49
N PHE A 153 10.21 4.52 -5.29
CA PHE A 153 9.64 4.99 -4.04
C PHE A 153 9.86 6.50 -3.83
N LEU A 154 11.10 6.97 -3.99
CA LEU A 154 11.47 8.38 -3.81
C LEU A 154 10.81 9.29 -4.84
N THR A 155 10.63 8.83 -6.08
CA THR A 155 9.88 9.57 -7.11
C THR A 155 8.46 9.88 -6.65
N ALA A 156 7.82 8.96 -5.92
CA ALA A 156 6.45 9.12 -5.48
C ALA A 156 6.27 9.89 -4.15
N CYS A 157 7.24 9.83 -3.20
CA CYS A 157 7.10 10.49 -1.89
C CYS A 157 8.32 11.30 -1.44
N GLY A 158 9.37 11.42 -2.24
CA GLY A 158 10.60 12.11 -1.85
C GLY A 158 10.38 13.56 -1.42
N HIS A 159 9.48 14.28 -2.08
CA HIS A 159 9.14 15.65 -1.71
C HIS A 159 8.56 15.74 -0.29
N LEU A 160 7.66 14.83 0.09
CA LEU A 160 7.12 14.79 1.45
C LEU A 160 8.22 14.47 2.48
N LEU A 161 9.07 13.50 2.19
CA LEU A 161 10.17 13.12 3.09
C LEU A 161 11.16 14.26 3.29
N LEU A 162 11.47 15.04 2.24
CA LEU A 162 12.31 16.24 2.34
C LEU A 162 11.68 17.33 3.19
N GLN A 163 10.36 17.49 3.18
CA GLN A 163 9.66 18.45 4.02
C GLN A 163 9.70 18.08 5.50
N VAL A 164 9.69 16.78 5.80
CA VAL A 164 9.70 16.28 7.18
C VAL A 164 11.13 16.19 7.75
N ALA A 165 12.13 15.90 6.90
CA ALA A 165 13.51 15.70 7.29
C ALA A 165 14.25 16.97 7.80
N PRO A 166 13.96 18.23 7.37
CA PRO A 166 14.80 19.39 7.72
C PRO A 166 14.74 19.80 9.18
N GLN A 167 13.77 19.33 9.95
CA GLN A 167 13.56 19.81 11.33
C GLN A 167 14.13 18.92 12.43
N GLY A 168 15.26 18.24 12.17
CA GLY A 168 16.05 17.67 13.25
C GLY A 168 15.86 16.18 13.51
N VAL A 169 15.70 15.37 12.47
CA VAL A 169 16.06 13.97 12.61
C VAL A 169 17.58 13.85 12.50
N HIS A 170 18.27 14.10 13.60
CA HIS A 170 19.55 13.44 13.79
C HIS A 170 19.22 11.94 13.76
N LEU A 171 19.51 11.30 12.64
CA LEU A 171 19.57 9.86 12.56
C LEU A 171 20.73 9.43 13.47
N VAL A 172 20.44 9.30 14.75
CA VAL A 172 21.32 8.58 15.65
C VAL A 172 21.22 7.13 15.19
N PRO A 173 22.31 6.53 14.71
CA PRO A 173 22.31 5.12 14.43
C PRO A 173 22.07 4.40 15.75
N VAL A 174 20.87 3.85 15.93
CA VAL A 174 20.61 2.87 16.97
C VAL A 174 21.21 1.57 16.48
N ILE A 175 22.53 1.50 16.57
CA ILE A 175 23.29 0.25 16.46
C ILE A 175 23.94 0.09 17.82
N GLY A 176 23.35 -0.73 18.62
CA GLY A 176 23.88 -1.36 19.81
C GLY A 176 23.47 -2.80 19.80
#